data_eb83c15eedd2ebc22964f139b8ca36df
#
_entry.id   eb83c15eedd2ebc22964f139b8ca36df
#
_cell.length_a   1.000
_cell.length_b   1.000
_cell.length_c   1.000
_cell.angle_alpha   90.00
_cell.angle_beta   90.00
_cell.angle_gamma   90.00
#
_symmetry.space_group_name_H-M   'P 1'
#
loop_
_entity.id
_entity.type
_entity.pdbx_description
1 polymer ?
#
loop_
_entity_poly.entity_id
_entity_poly.type
_entity_poly.pdbx_seq_one_letter_code
_entity_poly.pdbx_strand_id
1 'polypeptide(L)'
;MPDVPRVMSTQHPDNATLPFFTAGEVIEGEDEIQEAYYVSSHLGCDEGMWDFEGKEGDNYAVKKLLSRYDDYFTDCRLGEGFRLTIRGPNPALEASEAKILLEILESIPRSYDAAALFADEHGLESVSPIHEVIVPMVTDADQLNAVEEYYRSFVAGKGSRSVWNGRTVEEWVGPFEPAEIAVIPLIEEREAMLRADEIVREYATAQDRESVRVFLARSDPALNYGSVAADLINKVALARLYRMADDVGIDVHPILGAGSAPFRGNLTPERADATTAAYPEVETFTVQSAFKYDNPVETVREGIDRLKRAELGAPPEPIDEDRALEIVDRTAAAYADQVDVIAPTVNRLSAYVPDRRARKLHVGLFGYSREVGENALPRAIGYTASLYAVGCPPTLLGAHALTDDDVTFLEGTFPAFFDHLRDAARYYNPRCTDVLDLERARLETPLELVDVEPDDGHREATDEVIDAFDRGDEEAVRSGIRRGARRRRFLG
;
A
#
# COMPACT_ATOMS: atom_id res chain seq x y z
N MET A 1 -6.83 2.94 23.71
CA MET A 1 -6.03 3.44 22.56
C MET A 1 -6.68 4.69 21.98
N PRO A 2 -5.92 5.58 21.32
CA PRO A 2 -6.55 6.55 20.44
C PRO A 2 -7.36 5.82 19.36
N ASP A 3 -8.43 6.45 18.85
CA ASP A 3 -9.30 5.85 17.84
C ASP A 3 -8.49 5.31 16.65
N VAL A 4 -8.85 4.12 16.14
CA VAL A 4 -8.19 3.51 14.98
C VAL A 4 -8.45 4.37 13.74
N PRO A 5 -7.41 4.83 13.00
CA PRO A 5 -7.61 5.60 11.79
C PRO A 5 -8.38 4.79 10.74
N ARG A 6 -9.30 5.43 10.05
CA ARG A 6 -10.08 4.79 8.98
C ARG A 6 -9.44 4.94 7.61
N VAL A 7 -8.75 6.06 7.38
CA VAL A 7 -8.16 6.40 6.08
C VAL A 7 -6.71 6.81 6.24
N MET A 8 -5.81 5.98 5.74
CA MET A 8 -4.37 6.23 5.70
C MET A 8 -3.96 6.71 4.30
N SER A 9 -3.46 7.94 4.20
CA SER A 9 -2.81 8.41 2.97
C SER A 9 -1.43 7.78 2.83
N THR A 10 -1.14 7.17 1.69
CA THR A 10 0.20 6.61 1.41
C THR A 10 0.90 7.35 0.28
N GLN A 11 2.22 7.18 0.21
CA GLN A 11 3.09 7.83 -0.77
C GLN A 11 3.35 6.96 -2.01
N HIS A 12 2.46 6.01 -2.33
CA HIS A 12 2.58 5.15 -3.52
C HIS A 12 2.28 5.94 -4.80
N PRO A 13 3.19 5.97 -5.81
CA PRO A 13 3.11 6.86 -6.95
C PRO A 13 2.33 6.25 -8.13
N ASP A 14 1.07 5.88 -7.93
CA ASP A 14 0.20 5.30 -8.95
C ASP A 14 -0.62 6.33 -9.77
N ASN A 15 -0.36 7.63 -9.56
CA ASN A 15 -1.07 8.74 -10.17
C ASN A 15 -0.66 8.99 -11.64
N ALA A 16 -1.64 9.25 -12.48
CA ALA A 16 -1.45 9.70 -13.87
C ALA A 16 -1.06 11.19 -13.95
N THR A 17 -1.54 12.00 -13.01
CA THR A 17 -1.37 13.44 -12.98
C THR A 17 -0.57 13.87 -11.75
N LEU A 18 0.38 14.77 -11.91
CA LEU A 18 1.09 15.36 -10.77
C LEU A 18 0.18 16.32 -10.01
N PRO A 19 0.24 16.36 -8.67
CA PRO A 19 -0.53 17.30 -7.87
C PRO A 19 -0.04 18.74 -8.08
N PHE A 20 -0.90 19.70 -7.81
CA PHE A 20 -0.65 21.13 -8.06
C PHE A 20 0.54 21.71 -7.27
N PHE A 21 0.91 21.06 -6.18
CA PHE A 21 2.01 21.51 -5.32
C PHE A 21 3.40 20.95 -5.74
N THR A 22 3.45 20.08 -6.74
CA THR A 22 4.72 19.53 -7.22
C THR A 22 5.46 20.57 -8.05
N ALA A 23 6.68 20.91 -7.63
CA ALA A 23 7.51 21.90 -8.31
C ALA A 23 8.22 21.33 -9.55
N GLY A 24 8.51 20.04 -9.57
CA GLY A 24 9.24 19.33 -10.61
C GLY A 24 8.40 18.33 -11.41
N GLU A 25 9.06 17.29 -11.92
CA GLU A 25 8.42 16.18 -12.64
C GLU A 25 8.07 15.01 -11.71
N VAL A 26 8.59 15.01 -10.49
CA VAL A 26 8.36 14.01 -9.44
C VAL A 26 8.10 14.70 -8.11
N ILE A 27 7.36 14.03 -7.23
CA ILE A 27 7.13 14.50 -5.85
C ILE A 27 8.38 14.15 -5.03
N GLU A 28 9.02 15.15 -4.40
CA GLU A 28 10.20 14.97 -3.57
C GLU A 28 10.37 16.09 -2.54
N GLY A 29 11.13 15.81 -1.47
CA GLY A 29 11.57 16.82 -0.50
C GLY A 29 10.42 17.61 0.12
N GLU A 30 10.39 18.93 -0.12
CA GLU A 30 9.38 19.82 0.46
C GLU A 30 7.96 19.61 -0.07
N ASP A 31 7.81 19.04 -1.27
CA ASP A 31 6.51 18.66 -1.82
C ASP A 31 5.83 17.59 -0.93
N GLU A 32 6.62 16.71 -0.29
CA GLU A 32 6.10 15.68 0.61
C GLU A 32 5.56 16.25 1.92
N ILE A 33 6.18 17.31 2.44
CA ILE A 33 5.65 18.04 3.62
C ILE A 33 4.33 18.71 3.27
N GLN A 34 4.24 19.32 2.09
CA GLN A 34 3.00 19.92 1.61
C GLN A 34 1.94 18.85 1.33
N GLU A 35 2.33 17.67 0.83
CA GLU A 35 1.43 16.52 0.67
C GLU A 35 0.80 16.11 2.01
N ALA A 36 1.61 15.92 3.06
CA ALA A 36 1.13 15.52 4.38
C ALA A 36 0.12 16.53 4.95
N TYR A 37 0.40 17.84 4.82
CA TYR A 37 -0.55 18.87 5.18
C TYR A 37 -1.83 18.81 4.33
N TYR A 38 -1.70 18.69 3.02
CA TYR A 38 -2.84 18.69 2.08
C TYR A 38 -3.79 17.52 2.32
N VAL A 39 -3.26 16.31 2.54
CA VAL A 39 -4.11 15.12 2.74
C VAL A 39 -4.89 15.18 4.05
N SER A 40 -4.34 15.81 5.08
CA SER A 40 -5.03 16.05 6.35
C SER A 40 -6.05 17.19 6.22
N SER A 41 -5.58 18.38 5.85
CA SER A 41 -6.37 19.63 5.92
C SER A 41 -7.42 19.76 4.82
N HIS A 42 -7.15 19.28 3.62
CA HIS A 42 -8.02 19.46 2.45
C HIS A 42 -8.76 18.19 2.06
N LEU A 43 -8.17 17.02 2.23
CA LEU A 43 -8.81 15.75 1.87
C LEU A 43 -9.50 15.09 3.06
N GLY A 44 -9.02 15.31 4.30
CA GLY A 44 -9.62 14.78 5.52
C GLY A 44 -9.16 13.36 5.88
N CYS A 45 -7.95 12.93 5.46
CA CYS A 45 -7.35 11.68 5.93
C CYS A 45 -7.03 11.77 7.43
N ASP A 46 -7.12 10.64 8.13
CA ASP A 46 -6.82 10.52 9.56
C ASP A 46 -5.34 10.26 9.83
N GLU A 47 -4.65 9.70 8.85
CA GLU A 47 -3.30 9.20 8.98
C GLU A 47 -2.49 9.41 7.68
N GLY A 48 -1.21 9.71 7.84
CA GLY A 48 -0.23 9.76 6.75
C GLY A 48 0.89 8.75 6.97
N MET A 49 1.06 7.80 6.05
CA MET A 49 2.22 6.94 6.05
C MET A 49 3.44 7.72 5.57
N TRP A 50 4.39 7.92 6.47
CA TRP A 50 5.66 8.58 6.18
C TRP A 50 6.71 7.53 5.81
N ASP A 51 7.04 7.49 4.54
CA ASP A 51 7.74 6.35 3.95
C ASP A 51 9.24 6.58 3.84
N PHE A 52 10.02 5.67 4.41
CA PHE A 52 11.48 5.59 4.25
C PHE A 52 11.91 4.36 3.45
N GLU A 53 10.98 3.48 3.10
CA GLU A 53 11.28 2.31 2.28
C GLU A 53 11.55 2.74 0.83
N GLY A 54 12.79 2.52 0.39
CA GLY A 54 13.21 2.78 -0.97
C GLY A 54 13.26 4.24 -1.39
N LYS A 55 13.22 5.18 -0.43
CA LYS A 55 13.42 6.62 -0.65
C LYS A 55 14.09 7.28 0.55
N GLU A 56 14.54 8.52 0.37
CA GLU A 56 15.01 9.35 1.47
C GLU A 56 13.82 10.13 2.05
N GLY A 57 13.35 9.68 3.23
CA GLY A 57 12.31 10.39 3.98
C GLY A 57 12.91 11.54 4.81
N ASP A 58 12.14 12.59 5.02
CA ASP A 58 12.56 13.72 5.85
C ASP A 58 12.36 13.43 7.34
N ASN A 59 13.44 13.27 8.09
CA ASN A 59 13.45 13.04 9.52
C ASN A 59 12.97 14.25 10.36
N TYR A 60 12.68 15.38 9.75
CA TYR A 60 12.19 16.60 10.39
C TYR A 60 10.73 16.93 10.00
N ALA A 61 10.00 15.97 9.43
CA ALA A 61 8.65 16.18 8.93
C ALA A 61 7.72 16.82 9.98
N VAL A 62 7.69 16.28 11.20
CA VAL A 62 6.87 16.83 12.31
C VAL A 62 7.19 18.29 12.55
N LYS A 63 8.47 18.62 12.75
CA LYS A 63 8.87 20.01 12.99
C LYS A 63 8.48 20.93 11.84
N LYS A 64 8.65 20.49 10.58
CA LYS A 64 8.29 21.28 9.40
C LYS A 64 6.79 21.46 9.27
N LEU A 65 5.99 20.44 9.54
CA LEU A 65 4.54 20.55 9.54
C LEU A 65 4.06 21.58 10.57
N LEU A 66 4.48 21.43 11.81
CA LEU A 66 4.07 22.33 12.91
C LEU A 66 4.53 23.77 12.70
N SER A 67 5.75 24.01 12.16
CA SER A 67 6.26 25.36 11.96
C SER A 67 5.73 26.08 10.72
N ARG A 68 5.17 25.34 9.73
CA ARG A 68 4.64 25.94 8.50
C ARG A 68 3.14 26.11 8.49
N TYR A 69 2.46 25.24 9.22
CA TYR A 69 1.00 25.13 9.23
C TYR A 69 0.48 25.19 10.66
N ASP A 70 1.06 26.08 11.47
CA ASP A 70 0.81 26.25 12.90
C ASP A 70 -0.67 26.50 13.20
N ASP A 71 -1.31 27.41 12.49
CA ASP A 71 -2.75 27.69 12.64
C ASP A 71 -3.59 26.42 12.47
N TYR A 72 -3.26 25.58 11.47
CA TYR A 72 -4.00 24.35 11.23
C TYR A 72 -3.80 23.32 12.35
N PHE A 73 -2.54 23.08 12.74
CA PHE A 73 -2.22 22.07 13.75
C PHE A 73 -2.52 22.52 15.19
N THR A 74 -2.87 23.78 15.41
CA THR A 74 -3.47 24.24 16.66
C THR A 74 -4.90 23.71 16.82
N ASP A 75 -5.67 23.65 15.72
CA ASP A 75 -7.05 23.13 15.71
C ASP A 75 -7.10 21.61 15.53
N CYS A 76 -6.23 21.06 14.66
CA CYS A 76 -6.14 19.62 14.33
C CYS A 76 -4.81 19.07 14.81
N ARG A 77 -4.74 18.71 16.12
CA ARG A 77 -3.47 18.29 16.75
C ARG A 77 -2.81 17.11 16.03
N LEU A 78 -1.54 17.29 15.69
CA LEU A 78 -0.73 16.23 15.12
C LEU A 78 -0.51 15.11 16.17
N GLY A 79 -0.90 13.88 15.83
CA GLY A 79 -0.93 12.73 16.75
C GLY A 79 -2.34 12.40 17.27
N GLU A 80 -3.32 13.29 17.13
CA GLU A 80 -4.71 13.07 17.54
C GLU A 80 -5.68 13.23 16.36
N GLY A 81 -5.80 14.42 15.79
CA GLY A 81 -6.68 14.68 14.63
C GLY A 81 -6.09 14.18 13.30
N PHE A 82 -4.78 14.16 13.20
CA PHE A 82 -4.01 13.54 12.13
C PHE A 82 -2.72 12.96 12.71
N ARG A 83 -2.31 11.76 12.33
CA ARG A 83 -1.06 11.15 12.80
C ARG A 83 -0.13 10.77 11.66
N LEU A 84 1.16 10.73 11.96
CA LEU A 84 2.16 10.16 11.07
C LEU A 84 2.52 8.76 11.54
N THR A 85 2.45 7.78 10.62
CA THR A 85 2.91 6.43 10.87
C THR A 85 4.09 6.16 9.96
N ILE A 86 5.24 5.86 10.55
CA ILE A 86 6.48 5.71 9.80
C ILE A 86 6.53 4.30 9.19
N ARG A 87 6.89 4.18 7.90
CA ARG A 87 7.30 2.90 7.32
C ARG A 87 8.82 2.89 7.14
N GLY A 88 9.49 2.02 7.90
CA GLY A 88 10.95 1.81 7.81
C GLY A 88 11.31 0.64 6.90
N PRO A 89 12.60 0.47 6.55
CA PRO A 89 13.08 -0.74 5.90
C PRO A 89 13.05 -1.94 6.85
N ASN A 90 12.90 -3.16 6.31
CA ASN A 90 13.02 -4.39 7.09
C ASN A 90 14.50 -4.82 7.16
N PRO A 91 15.15 -4.80 8.34
CA PRO A 91 16.57 -5.13 8.47
C PRO A 91 16.92 -6.58 8.08
N ALA A 92 15.96 -7.48 8.16
CA ALA A 92 16.17 -8.88 7.78
C ALA A 92 16.34 -9.07 6.25
N LEU A 93 15.78 -8.15 5.47
CA LEU A 93 15.75 -8.23 4.01
C LEU A 93 16.62 -7.17 3.34
N GLU A 94 16.70 -5.98 3.95
CA GLU A 94 17.39 -4.81 3.38
C GLU A 94 18.69 -4.51 4.14
N ALA A 95 19.68 -5.40 4.05
CA ALA A 95 20.92 -5.27 4.80
C ALA A 95 21.65 -3.92 4.60
N SER A 96 21.56 -3.32 3.39
CA SER A 96 22.16 -2.00 3.09
C SER A 96 21.43 -0.84 3.76
N GLU A 97 20.14 -0.99 4.03
CA GLU A 97 19.25 0.04 4.60
C GLU A 97 18.95 -0.23 6.09
N ALA A 98 19.43 -1.36 6.64
CA ALA A 98 19.12 -1.80 8.01
C ALA A 98 19.37 -0.71 9.08
N LYS A 99 20.45 0.07 8.94
CA LYS A 99 20.78 1.13 9.89
C LYS A 99 19.89 2.35 9.79
N ILE A 100 19.22 2.54 8.66
CA ILE A 100 18.24 3.62 8.47
C ILE A 100 17.04 3.40 9.39
N LEU A 101 16.60 2.15 9.62
CA LEU A 101 15.56 1.87 10.59
C LEU A 101 15.96 2.41 11.98
N LEU A 102 17.21 2.19 12.42
CA LEU A 102 17.67 2.68 13.72
C LEU A 102 17.66 4.21 13.79
N GLU A 103 18.08 4.90 12.71
CA GLU A 103 18.04 6.36 12.63
C GLU A 103 16.61 6.90 12.69
N ILE A 104 15.66 6.19 12.06
CA ILE A 104 14.23 6.52 12.07
C ILE A 104 13.68 6.41 13.50
N LEU A 105 13.93 5.28 14.17
CA LEU A 105 13.49 5.05 15.55
C LEU A 105 14.08 6.09 16.52
N GLU A 106 15.35 6.44 16.34
CA GLU A 106 16.03 7.50 17.10
C GLU A 106 15.43 8.92 16.83
N SER A 107 14.73 9.12 15.71
CA SER A 107 14.09 10.38 15.37
C SER A 107 12.75 10.63 16.08
N ILE A 108 12.11 9.58 16.60
CA ILE A 108 10.78 9.65 17.22
C ILE A 108 10.79 10.56 18.47
N PRO A 109 11.70 10.42 19.45
CA PRO A 109 11.73 11.32 20.59
C PRO A 109 11.94 12.79 20.21
N ARG A 110 12.79 13.06 19.23
CA ARG A 110 12.97 14.43 18.73
C ARG A 110 11.69 15.00 18.08
N SER A 111 10.91 14.13 17.43
CA SER A 111 9.61 14.52 16.86
C SER A 111 8.60 14.82 17.97
N TYR A 112 8.62 14.06 19.06
CA TYR A 112 7.83 14.32 20.24
C TYR A 112 8.22 15.66 20.88
N ASP A 113 9.51 15.94 21.06
CA ASP A 113 10.00 17.21 21.64
C ASP A 113 9.50 18.42 20.82
N ALA A 114 9.51 18.30 19.49
CA ALA A 114 8.98 19.34 18.61
C ALA A 114 7.47 19.55 18.79
N ALA A 115 6.71 18.48 18.96
CA ALA A 115 5.26 18.54 19.19
C ALA A 115 4.94 19.07 20.61
N ALA A 116 5.72 18.66 21.61
CA ALA A 116 5.55 19.15 22.99
C ALA A 116 5.87 20.65 23.11
N LEU A 117 6.92 21.11 22.45
CA LEU A 117 7.26 22.54 22.41
C LEU A 117 6.15 23.37 21.73
N PHE A 118 5.63 22.87 20.60
CA PHE A 118 4.51 23.49 19.91
C PHE A 118 3.25 23.54 20.80
N ALA A 119 2.94 22.45 21.50
CA ALA A 119 1.79 22.38 22.40
C ALA A 119 1.92 23.40 23.56
N ASP A 120 3.10 23.52 24.16
CA ASP A 120 3.38 24.50 25.23
C ASP A 120 3.20 25.94 24.74
N GLU A 121 3.73 26.30 23.56
CA GLU A 121 3.57 27.62 22.95
C GLU A 121 2.11 28.01 22.70
N HIS A 122 1.24 27.03 22.41
CA HIS A 122 -0.19 27.25 22.10
C HIS A 122 -1.14 26.95 23.28
N GLY A 123 -0.59 26.53 24.43
CA GLY A 123 -1.39 26.15 25.59
C GLY A 123 -2.22 24.88 25.41
N LEU A 124 -1.72 23.95 24.63
CA LEU A 124 -2.31 22.64 24.32
C LEU A 124 -1.67 21.54 25.17
N GLU A 125 -2.35 20.40 25.27
CA GLU A 125 -1.77 19.18 25.85
C GLU A 125 -0.84 18.50 24.84
N SER A 126 0.32 18.03 25.31
CA SER A 126 1.29 17.33 24.46
C SER A 126 0.78 15.94 24.06
N VAL A 127 0.82 15.64 22.77
CA VAL A 127 0.46 14.34 22.18
C VAL A 127 1.62 13.86 21.31
N SER A 128 1.90 12.56 21.34
CA SER A 128 2.91 11.99 20.42
C SER A 128 2.42 12.08 18.98
N PRO A 129 3.19 12.69 18.06
CA PRO A 129 2.82 12.76 16.63
C PRO A 129 2.98 11.42 15.90
N ILE A 130 3.77 10.50 16.48
CA ILE A 130 4.09 9.18 15.93
C ILE A 130 3.85 8.15 17.03
N HIS A 131 2.94 7.23 16.80
CA HIS A 131 2.57 6.17 17.75
C HIS A 131 3.07 4.80 17.30
N GLU A 132 3.23 4.62 15.99
CA GLU A 132 3.41 3.32 15.37
C GLU A 132 4.43 3.37 14.24
N VAL A 133 5.10 2.23 14.03
CA VAL A 133 6.05 2.02 12.93
C VAL A 133 5.64 0.80 12.12
N ILE A 134 5.53 0.93 10.80
CA ILE A 134 5.28 -0.17 9.88
C ILE A 134 6.61 -0.82 9.50
N VAL A 135 6.69 -2.14 9.66
CA VAL A 135 7.79 -2.97 9.14
C VAL A 135 7.26 -3.76 7.94
N PRO A 136 7.82 -3.57 6.74
CA PRO A 136 7.36 -4.24 5.52
C PRO A 136 7.88 -5.67 5.43
N MET A 137 7.20 -6.51 4.63
CA MET A 137 7.58 -7.88 4.30
C MET A 137 7.90 -8.75 5.52
N VAL A 138 7.06 -8.63 6.54
CA VAL A 138 7.18 -9.43 7.75
C VAL A 138 6.86 -10.90 7.46
N THR A 139 7.73 -11.79 7.92
CA THR A 139 7.59 -13.24 7.78
C THR A 139 7.57 -13.99 9.12
N ASP A 140 7.98 -13.32 10.20
CA ASP A 140 7.97 -13.87 11.56
C ASP A 140 7.85 -12.77 12.63
N ALA A 141 7.45 -13.16 13.85
CA ALA A 141 7.24 -12.24 14.96
C ALA A 141 8.55 -11.67 15.54
N ASP A 142 9.67 -12.35 15.37
CA ASP A 142 10.98 -11.87 15.89
C ASP A 142 11.41 -10.57 15.24
N GLN A 143 11.02 -10.36 13.96
CA GLN A 143 11.29 -9.11 13.25
C GLN A 143 10.58 -7.92 13.92
N LEU A 144 9.37 -8.10 14.41
CA LEU A 144 8.58 -7.08 15.12
C LEU A 144 9.12 -6.87 16.56
N ASN A 145 9.34 -7.97 17.26
CA ASN A 145 9.85 -7.97 18.62
C ASN A 145 11.21 -7.26 18.72
N ALA A 146 12.09 -7.49 17.74
CA ALA A 146 13.40 -6.84 17.71
C ALA A 146 13.30 -5.31 17.55
N VAL A 147 12.36 -4.81 16.75
CA VAL A 147 12.16 -3.36 16.56
C VAL A 147 11.64 -2.71 17.84
N GLU A 148 10.63 -3.32 18.47
CA GLU A 148 10.03 -2.78 19.70
C GLU A 148 11.00 -2.83 20.88
N GLU A 149 11.72 -3.95 21.04
CA GLU A 149 12.75 -4.08 22.09
C GLU A 149 13.92 -3.11 21.86
N TYR A 150 14.35 -2.91 20.61
CA TYR A 150 15.36 -1.91 20.30
C TYR A 150 14.89 -0.51 20.72
N TYR A 151 13.66 -0.13 20.37
CA TYR A 151 13.13 1.16 20.75
C TYR A 151 13.11 1.32 22.28
N ARG A 152 12.53 0.36 23.00
CA ARG A 152 12.40 0.38 24.46
C ARG A 152 13.77 0.45 25.15
N SER A 153 14.72 -0.41 24.74
CA SER A 153 16.00 -0.56 25.42
C SER A 153 17.07 0.44 24.99
N PHE A 154 17.08 0.84 23.71
CA PHE A 154 18.17 1.63 23.13
C PHE A 154 17.75 3.04 22.72
N VAL A 155 16.48 3.31 22.45
CA VAL A 155 16.00 4.65 22.14
C VAL A 155 15.47 5.30 23.42
N ALA A 156 14.37 4.83 23.98
CA ALA A 156 13.80 5.37 25.21
C ALA A 156 14.68 5.06 26.43
N GLY A 157 15.10 3.81 26.59
CA GLY A 157 15.89 3.34 27.74
C GLY A 157 17.29 3.95 27.87
N LYS A 158 17.82 4.60 26.83
CA LYS A 158 19.12 5.30 26.95
C LYS A 158 19.07 6.48 27.90
N GLY A 159 17.90 7.04 28.20
CA GLY A 159 17.73 8.15 29.13
C GLY A 159 18.34 7.89 30.50
N SER A 160 18.19 6.67 31.02
CA SER A 160 18.70 6.25 32.32
C SER A 160 20.22 5.98 32.38
N ARG A 161 20.92 5.95 31.23
CA ARG A 161 22.36 5.62 31.17
C ARG A 161 23.20 6.81 31.63
N SER A 162 24.24 6.52 32.43
CA SER A 162 25.19 7.54 32.89
C SER A 162 26.08 8.02 31.73
N VAL A 163 26.25 9.34 31.61
CA VAL A 163 27.15 9.99 30.64
C VAL A 163 28.46 10.36 31.27
N TRP A 164 28.44 11.23 32.30
CA TRP A 164 29.62 11.79 32.95
C TRP A 164 29.33 12.20 34.40
N ASN A 165 30.23 11.87 35.32
CA ASN A 165 30.13 12.20 36.76
C ASN A 165 28.76 11.81 37.39
N GLY A 166 28.16 10.69 36.96
CA GLY A 166 26.89 10.20 37.48
C GLY A 166 25.66 10.88 36.87
N ARG A 167 25.83 11.88 36.01
CA ARG A 167 24.74 12.49 35.27
C ARG A 167 24.18 11.53 34.22
N THR A 168 22.88 11.36 34.14
CA THR A 168 22.23 10.53 33.10
C THR A 168 22.06 11.27 31.78
N VAL A 169 21.74 10.53 30.72
CA VAL A 169 21.44 11.13 29.40
C VAL A 169 20.22 12.03 29.52
N GLU A 170 19.16 11.57 30.20
CA GLU A 170 17.94 12.32 30.42
C GLU A 170 18.13 13.62 31.21
N GLU A 171 18.97 13.59 32.27
CA GLU A 171 19.34 14.80 32.97
C GLU A 171 20.13 15.80 32.12
N TRP A 172 20.74 15.33 31.04
CA TRP A 172 21.52 16.17 30.13
C TRP A 172 20.73 16.75 28.98
N VAL A 173 19.84 15.95 28.32
CA VAL A 173 19.18 16.35 27.08
C VAL A 173 17.63 16.37 27.17
N GLY A 174 17.04 15.94 28.28
CA GLY A 174 15.61 15.79 28.48
C GLY A 174 15.13 14.35 28.34
N PRO A 175 13.84 14.08 28.63
CA PRO A 175 13.24 12.76 28.54
C PRO A 175 13.19 12.24 27.11
N PHE A 176 13.01 10.93 26.98
CA PHE A 176 12.83 10.25 25.67
C PHE A 176 11.39 9.73 25.57
N GLU A 177 10.49 10.58 25.07
CA GLU A 177 9.10 10.23 24.85
C GLU A 177 8.81 10.03 23.35
N PRO A 178 7.83 9.18 22.99
CA PRO A 178 7.12 8.26 23.87
C PRO A 178 8.04 7.15 24.38
N ALA A 179 7.76 6.64 25.59
CA ALA A 179 8.53 5.54 26.19
C ALA A 179 8.38 4.21 25.41
N GLU A 180 7.29 4.05 24.72
CA GLU A 180 6.95 2.87 23.91
C GLU A 180 6.34 3.28 22.58
N ILE A 181 6.51 2.41 21.57
CA ILE A 181 5.83 2.47 20.26
C ILE A 181 5.18 1.11 20.00
N ALA A 182 4.20 1.06 19.09
CA ALA A 182 3.72 -0.19 18.54
C ALA A 182 4.31 -0.45 17.15
N VAL A 183 4.38 -1.72 16.77
CA VAL A 183 4.84 -2.11 15.43
C VAL A 183 3.69 -2.71 14.64
N ILE A 184 3.47 -2.20 13.43
CA ILE A 184 2.48 -2.71 12.49
C ILE A 184 3.19 -3.66 11.52
N PRO A 185 2.91 -4.98 11.55
CA PRO A 185 3.41 -5.89 10.52
C PRO A 185 2.74 -5.57 9.17
N LEU A 186 3.53 -5.30 8.14
CA LEU A 186 3.05 -5.29 6.76
C LEU A 186 3.44 -6.63 6.13
N ILE A 187 2.44 -7.44 5.82
CA ILE A 187 2.57 -8.81 5.34
C ILE A 187 2.19 -8.85 3.87
N GLU A 188 3.07 -9.33 3.02
CA GLU A 188 2.98 -9.20 1.56
C GLU A 188 3.12 -10.53 0.81
N GLU A 189 3.86 -11.50 1.37
CA GLU A 189 4.08 -12.81 0.76
C GLU A 189 2.98 -13.82 1.14
N ARG A 190 2.60 -14.67 0.20
CA ARG A 190 1.52 -15.66 0.37
C ARG A 190 1.68 -16.48 1.65
N GLU A 191 2.86 -17.07 1.86
CA GLU A 191 3.11 -17.96 3.00
C GLU A 191 2.97 -17.20 4.32
N ALA A 192 3.52 -15.98 4.39
CA ALA A 192 3.41 -15.13 5.56
C ALA A 192 1.97 -14.64 5.77
N MET A 193 1.25 -14.28 4.71
CA MET A 193 -0.17 -13.89 4.80
C MET A 193 -1.05 -15.02 5.32
N LEU A 194 -0.82 -16.25 4.86
CA LEU A 194 -1.54 -17.43 5.35
C LEU A 194 -1.14 -17.85 6.78
N ARG A 195 -0.10 -17.25 7.35
CA ARG A 195 0.34 -17.41 8.74
C ARG A 195 0.27 -16.11 9.54
N ALA A 196 -0.46 -15.11 9.03
CA ALA A 196 -0.57 -13.81 9.68
C ALA A 196 -1.10 -13.92 11.12
N ASP A 197 -2.02 -14.85 11.36
CA ASP A 197 -2.57 -15.18 12.69
C ASP A 197 -1.48 -15.69 13.64
N GLU A 198 -0.60 -16.59 13.20
CA GLU A 198 0.51 -17.11 14.00
C GLU A 198 1.50 -15.99 14.34
N ILE A 199 1.93 -15.19 13.35
CA ILE A 199 2.85 -14.08 13.52
C ILE A 199 2.30 -13.05 14.52
N VAL A 200 1.03 -12.67 14.36
CA VAL A 200 0.39 -11.67 15.24
C VAL A 200 0.17 -12.22 16.63
N ARG A 201 -0.22 -13.49 16.79
CA ARG A 201 -0.34 -14.17 18.10
C ARG A 201 0.99 -14.14 18.86
N GLU A 202 2.07 -14.54 18.21
CA GLU A 202 3.40 -14.58 18.81
C GLU A 202 3.87 -13.18 19.22
N TYR A 203 3.70 -12.19 18.36
CA TYR A 203 4.04 -10.80 18.63
C TYR A 203 3.21 -10.23 19.80
N ALA A 204 1.88 -10.35 19.74
CA ALA A 204 0.99 -9.83 20.76
C ALA A 204 1.28 -10.46 22.14
N THR A 205 1.55 -11.78 22.18
CA THR A 205 1.90 -12.48 23.40
C THR A 205 3.24 -12.01 23.97
N ALA A 206 4.27 -11.83 23.11
CA ALA A 206 5.61 -11.43 23.55
C ALA A 206 5.64 -10.00 24.12
N GLN A 207 4.79 -9.12 23.57
CA GLN A 207 4.73 -7.70 23.95
C GLN A 207 3.55 -7.33 24.85
N ASP A 208 2.80 -8.32 25.35
CA ASP A 208 1.61 -8.14 26.21
C ASP A 208 0.60 -7.12 25.62
N ARG A 209 0.32 -7.26 24.30
CA ARG A 209 -0.56 -6.37 23.56
C ARG A 209 -2.02 -6.81 23.65
N GLU A 210 -2.88 -5.88 24.03
CA GLU A 210 -4.33 -6.08 24.02
C GLU A 210 -4.93 -5.87 22.62
N SER A 211 -4.19 -5.19 21.72
CA SER A 211 -4.64 -4.98 20.34
C SER A 211 -3.45 -4.81 19.39
N VAL A 212 -3.63 -5.20 18.12
CA VAL A 212 -2.63 -5.11 17.07
C VAL A 212 -3.26 -4.63 15.75
N ARG A 213 -2.67 -3.61 15.13
CA ARG A 213 -2.96 -3.27 13.73
C ARG A 213 -2.14 -4.16 12.82
N VAL A 214 -2.76 -4.71 11.78
CA VAL A 214 -2.12 -5.65 10.84
C VAL A 214 -2.32 -5.16 9.42
N PHE A 215 -1.24 -4.89 8.70
CA PHE A 215 -1.30 -4.37 7.35
C PHE A 215 -1.17 -5.51 6.34
N LEU A 216 -2.23 -5.83 5.62
CA LEU A 216 -2.25 -6.81 4.55
C LEU A 216 -2.08 -6.11 3.20
N ALA A 217 -1.07 -6.51 2.44
CA ALA A 217 -0.86 -6.01 1.09
C ALA A 217 -1.89 -6.62 0.11
N ARG A 218 -2.32 -5.83 -0.89
CA ARG A 218 -3.17 -6.31 -1.99
C ARG A 218 -2.44 -6.30 -3.33
N SER A 219 -1.52 -5.33 -3.51
CA SER A 219 -0.82 -5.12 -4.79
C SER A 219 0.29 -6.13 -5.03
N ASP A 220 1.07 -6.45 -4.00
CA ASP A 220 2.21 -7.38 -4.12
C ASP A 220 1.76 -8.83 -4.29
N PRO A 221 0.76 -9.34 -3.54
CA PRO A 221 0.15 -10.64 -3.84
C PRO A 221 -0.45 -10.71 -5.25
N ALA A 222 -1.07 -9.63 -5.75
CA ALA A 222 -1.58 -9.63 -7.12
C ALA A 222 -0.46 -9.72 -8.16
N LEU A 223 0.65 -9.00 -7.97
CA LEU A 223 1.82 -9.08 -8.82
C LEU A 223 2.42 -10.49 -8.84
N ASN A 224 2.50 -11.13 -7.68
CA ASN A 224 3.17 -12.43 -7.54
C ASN A 224 2.29 -13.62 -7.94
N TYR A 225 0.96 -13.52 -7.71
CA TYR A 225 0.05 -14.67 -7.83
C TYR A 225 -1.20 -14.39 -8.69
N GLY A 226 -1.38 -13.18 -9.20
CA GLY A 226 -2.58 -12.77 -9.95
C GLY A 226 -3.71 -12.25 -9.06
N SER A 227 -4.70 -11.62 -9.68
CA SER A 227 -5.76 -10.89 -8.99
C SER A 227 -6.65 -11.80 -8.15
N VAL A 228 -7.12 -12.93 -8.71
CA VAL A 228 -7.99 -13.91 -8.03
C VAL A 228 -7.31 -14.45 -6.78
N ALA A 229 -6.05 -14.89 -6.93
CA ALA A 229 -5.29 -15.43 -5.81
C ALA A 229 -5.08 -14.39 -4.70
N ALA A 230 -4.75 -13.15 -5.06
CA ALA A 230 -4.55 -12.09 -4.08
C ALA A 230 -5.82 -11.77 -3.28
N ASP A 231 -7.00 -11.77 -3.91
CA ASP A 231 -8.27 -11.54 -3.20
C ASP A 231 -8.57 -12.67 -2.22
N LEU A 232 -8.45 -13.92 -2.66
CA LEU A 232 -8.71 -15.10 -1.80
C LEU A 232 -7.70 -15.24 -0.66
N ILE A 233 -6.40 -14.99 -0.91
CA ILE A 233 -5.37 -14.99 0.14
C ILE A 233 -5.71 -13.95 1.23
N ASN A 234 -6.11 -12.73 0.83
CA ASN A 234 -6.53 -11.70 1.79
C ASN A 234 -7.75 -12.16 2.61
N LYS A 235 -8.78 -12.75 1.98
CA LYS A 235 -9.96 -13.25 2.69
C LYS A 235 -9.63 -14.36 3.68
N VAL A 236 -8.79 -15.31 3.31
CA VAL A 236 -8.32 -16.38 4.21
C VAL A 236 -7.50 -15.79 5.36
N ALA A 237 -6.58 -14.87 5.09
CA ALA A 237 -5.77 -14.22 6.12
C ALA A 237 -6.64 -13.46 7.13
N LEU A 238 -7.63 -12.68 6.66
CA LEU A 238 -8.58 -11.99 7.53
C LEU A 238 -9.38 -12.96 8.38
N ALA A 239 -9.90 -14.05 7.80
CA ALA A 239 -10.64 -15.06 8.55
C ALA A 239 -9.80 -15.71 9.65
N ARG A 240 -8.53 -16.00 9.38
CA ARG A 240 -7.59 -16.56 10.38
C ARG A 240 -7.26 -15.55 11.48
N LEU A 241 -6.98 -14.29 11.12
CA LEU A 241 -6.70 -13.23 12.08
C LEU A 241 -7.83 -13.02 13.09
N TYR A 242 -9.07 -12.90 12.62
CA TYR A 242 -10.22 -12.70 13.53
C TYR A 242 -10.48 -13.92 14.40
N ARG A 243 -10.33 -15.13 13.86
CA ARG A 243 -10.44 -16.37 14.66
C ARG A 243 -9.36 -16.42 15.75
N MET A 244 -8.13 -16.10 15.40
CA MET A 244 -7.02 -16.01 16.36
C MET A 244 -7.30 -14.96 17.44
N ALA A 245 -7.79 -13.79 17.04
CA ALA A 245 -8.11 -12.70 17.95
C ALA A 245 -9.16 -13.10 19.00
N ASP A 246 -10.22 -13.80 18.57
CA ASP A 246 -11.24 -14.35 19.47
C ASP A 246 -10.66 -15.42 20.41
N ASP A 247 -9.82 -16.33 19.89
CA ASP A 247 -9.18 -17.41 20.66
C ASP A 247 -8.26 -16.89 21.79
N VAL A 248 -7.52 -15.81 21.56
CA VAL A 248 -6.55 -15.27 22.53
C VAL A 248 -7.06 -14.06 23.31
N GLY A 249 -8.18 -13.48 22.90
CA GLY A 249 -8.83 -12.36 23.59
C GLY A 249 -8.12 -11.02 23.35
N ILE A 250 -7.66 -10.76 22.13
CA ILE A 250 -7.10 -9.47 21.70
C ILE A 250 -7.95 -8.85 20.59
N ASP A 251 -7.79 -7.54 20.38
CA ASP A 251 -8.39 -6.88 19.22
C ASP A 251 -7.41 -6.84 18.05
N VAL A 252 -7.89 -7.15 16.84
CA VAL A 252 -7.13 -6.96 15.60
C VAL A 252 -7.78 -5.88 14.77
N HIS A 253 -6.94 -5.00 14.20
CA HIS A 253 -7.38 -3.87 13.37
C HIS A 253 -6.70 -3.94 12.00
N PRO A 254 -7.29 -4.67 11.03
CA PRO A 254 -6.68 -4.86 9.72
C PRO A 254 -6.62 -3.58 8.91
N ILE A 255 -5.49 -3.38 8.22
CA ILE A 255 -5.26 -2.34 7.23
C ILE A 255 -5.14 -3.02 5.87
N LEU A 256 -5.86 -2.52 4.85
CA LEU A 256 -5.75 -3.03 3.48
C LEU A 256 -4.99 -2.08 2.58
N GLY A 257 -3.92 -2.56 1.96
CA GLY A 257 -3.09 -1.83 1.01
C GLY A 257 -3.65 -1.84 -0.41
N ALA A 258 -4.76 -1.14 -0.64
CA ALA A 258 -5.40 -1.08 -1.95
C ALA A 258 -4.93 0.11 -2.79
N GLY A 259 -4.81 -0.10 -4.13
CA GLY A 259 -4.58 0.93 -5.13
C GLY A 259 -5.78 1.13 -6.05
N SER A 260 -5.73 2.18 -6.91
CA SER A 260 -6.88 2.55 -7.75
C SER A 260 -7.08 1.62 -8.96
N ALA A 261 -6.03 1.00 -9.49
CA ALA A 261 -6.18 0.03 -10.56
C ALA A 261 -6.96 -1.21 -10.09
N PRO A 262 -7.87 -1.77 -10.91
CA PRO A 262 -8.61 -2.99 -10.56
C PRO A 262 -7.72 -4.14 -10.09
N PHE A 263 -6.59 -4.34 -10.75
CA PHE A 263 -5.58 -5.32 -10.36
C PHE A 263 -5.00 -5.11 -8.96
N ARG A 264 -5.02 -3.88 -8.46
CA ARG A 264 -4.43 -3.48 -7.18
C ARG A 264 -5.46 -3.19 -6.08
N GLY A 265 -6.73 -3.56 -6.29
CA GLY A 265 -7.78 -3.45 -5.28
C GLY A 265 -8.95 -2.55 -5.65
N ASN A 266 -8.90 -1.86 -6.81
CA ASN A 266 -9.99 -1.06 -7.38
C ASN A 266 -10.53 0.04 -6.46
N LEU A 267 -9.70 0.57 -5.55
CA LEU A 267 -10.10 1.62 -4.62
C LEU A 267 -9.97 2.99 -5.30
N THR A 268 -11.08 3.49 -5.78
CA THR A 268 -11.24 4.87 -6.27
C THR A 268 -12.25 5.64 -5.42
N PRO A 269 -12.29 6.98 -5.49
CA PRO A 269 -13.29 7.75 -4.76
C PRO A 269 -14.73 7.31 -5.03
N GLU A 270 -15.05 6.98 -6.28
CA GLU A 270 -16.38 6.50 -6.67
C GLU A 270 -16.70 5.08 -6.20
N ARG A 271 -15.65 4.27 -5.95
CA ARG A 271 -15.75 2.87 -5.52
C ARG A 271 -15.62 2.66 -4.01
N ALA A 272 -15.54 3.72 -3.21
CA ALA A 272 -15.34 3.63 -1.76
C ALA A 272 -16.36 2.68 -1.09
N ASP A 273 -17.65 2.82 -1.38
CA ASP A 273 -18.69 1.96 -0.81
C ASP A 273 -18.58 0.50 -1.26
N ALA A 274 -18.23 0.26 -2.53
CA ALA A 274 -18.05 -1.09 -3.06
C ALA A 274 -16.83 -1.77 -2.42
N THR A 275 -15.74 -1.03 -2.21
CA THR A 275 -14.52 -1.57 -1.58
C THR A 275 -14.74 -1.89 -0.10
N THR A 276 -15.44 -1.02 0.65
CA THR A 276 -15.77 -1.31 2.05
C THR A 276 -16.75 -2.48 2.19
N ALA A 277 -17.70 -2.62 1.27
CA ALA A 277 -18.58 -3.78 1.22
C ALA A 277 -17.85 -5.09 0.86
N ALA A 278 -16.79 -5.01 0.04
CA ALA A 278 -15.95 -6.17 -0.30
C ALA A 278 -15.08 -6.64 0.86
N TYR A 279 -14.66 -5.72 1.73
CA TYR A 279 -13.76 -5.98 2.86
C TYR A 279 -14.31 -5.35 4.16
N PRO A 280 -15.50 -5.77 4.65
CA PRO A 280 -16.07 -5.21 5.87
C PRO A 280 -15.25 -5.52 7.12
N GLU A 281 -14.35 -6.50 7.05
CA GLU A 281 -13.42 -6.88 8.11
C GLU A 281 -12.27 -5.89 8.31
N VAL A 282 -12.00 -5.07 7.30
CA VAL A 282 -10.89 -4.10 7.32
C VAL A 282 -11.32 -2.84 8.05
N GLU A 283 -10.44 -2.30 8.89
CA GLU A 283 -10.73 -1.06 9.61
C GLU A 283 -10.06 0.18 9.01
N THR A 284 -8.90 0.01 8.37
CA THR A 284 -8.16 1.10 7.74
C THR A 284 -7.96 0.82 6.25
N PHE A 285 -8.38 1.71 5.39
CA PHE A 285 -8.07 1.65 3.96
C PHE A 285 -6.97 2.63 3.59
N THR A 286 -6.02 2.18 2.75
CA THR A 286 -5.01 3.09 2.22
C THR A 286 -5.54 3.82 0.99
N VAL A 287 -5.35 5.14 0.93
CA VAL A 287 -5.60 5.94 -0.27
C VAL A 287 -4.28 6.35 -0.89
N GLN A 288 -4.05 5.91 -2.13
CA GLN A 288 -2.81 6.13 -2.86
C GLN A 288 -2.88 7.41 -3.72
N SER A 289 -1.82 7.71 -4.46
CA SER A 289 -1.71 8.97 -5.20
C SER A 289 -2.76 9.13 -6.30
N ALA A 290 -3.15 8.06 -7.00
CA ALA A 290 -4.21 8.13 -8.03
C ALA A 290 -5.57 8.48 -7.43
N PHE A 291 -5.94 7.87 -6.30
CA PHE A 291 -7.16 8.24 -5.57
C PHE A 291 -7.19 9.74 -5.28
N LYS A 292 -6.07 10.29 -4.80
CA LYS A 292 -5.95 11.68 -4.31
C LYS A 292 -5.84 12.72 -5.42
N TYR A 293 -5.17 12.41 -6.54
CA TYR A 293 -4.72 13.43 -7.50
C TYR A 293 -5.31 13.28 -8.91
N ASP A 294 -5.87 12.12 -9.26
CA ASP A 294 -6.45 11.89 -10.59
C ASP A 294 -7.97 12.12 -10.63
N ASN A 295 -8.54 12.59 -9.52
CA ASN A 295 -9.96 12.86 -9.36
C ASN A 295 -10.21 14.30 -8.86
N PRO A 296 -11.39 14.88 -9.12
CA PRO A 296 -11.76 16.17 -8.55
C PRO A 296 -11.73 16.13 -7.02
N VAL A 297 -11.25 17.21 -6.39
CA VAL A 297 -11.05 17.29 -4.92
C VAL A 297 -12.33 16.98 -4.15
N GLU A 298 -13.47 17.48 -4.61
CA GLU A 298 -14.78 17.23 -4.00
C GLU A 298 -15.13 15.74 -4.02
N THR A 299 -14.89 15.07 -5.16
CA THR A 299 -15.11 13.62 -5.30
C THR A 299 -14.19 12.82 -4.37
N VAL A 300 -12.92 13.25 -4.25
CA VAL A 300 -11.95 12.64 -3.30
C VAL A 300 -12.44 12.76 -1.86
N ARG A 301 -12.86 13.96 -1.45
CA ARG A 301 -13.39 14.20 -0.09
C ARG A 301 -14.62 13.36 0.21
N GLU A 302 -15.56 13.30 -0.73
CA GLU A 302 -16.75 12.45 -0.61
C GLU A 302 -16.39 10.97 -0.50
N GLY A 303 -15.38 10.51 -1.25
CA GLY A 303 -14.86 9.15 -1.17
C GLY A 303 -14.25 8.85 0.21
N ILE A 304 -13.41 9.76 0.73
CA ILE A 304 -12.83 9.65 2.07
C ILE A 304 -13.91 9.66 3.15
N ASP A 305 -14.90 10.56 3.03
CA ASP A 305 -16.03 10.61 3.96
C ASP A 305 -16.85 9.32 3.98
N ARG A 306 -17.00 8.65 2.82
CA ARG A 306 -17.67 7.34 2.73
C ARG A 306 -16.86 6.25 3.42
N LEU A 307 -15.55 6.17 3.18
CA LEU A 307 -14.66 5.25 3.89
C LEU A 307 -14.74 5.44 5.42
N LYS A 308 -14.77 6.68 5.89
CA LYS A 308 -14.84 7.01 7.33
C LYS A 308 -16.18 6.65 7.98
N ARG A 309 -17.28 6.71 7.23
CA ARG A 309 -18.63 6.43 7.74
C ARG A 309 -19.03 4.97 7.59
N ALA A 310 -18.28 4.18 6.85
CA ALA A 310 -18.59 2.76 6.69
C ALA A 310 -18.55 2.01 8.03
N GLU A 311 -19.45 1.06 8.20
CA GLU A 311 -19.38 0.10 9.31
C GLU A 311 -18.28 -0.90 8.98
N LEU A 312 -17.18 -0.84 9.71
CA LEU A 312 -15.95 -1.59 9.46
C LEU A 312 -15.54 -2.39 10.69
N GLY A 313 -14.63 -3.37 10.51
CA GLY A 313 -14.14 -4.22 11.59
C GLY A 313 -15.11 -5.35 11.96
N ALA A 314 -16.04 -5.69 11.07
CA ALA A 314 -16.94 -6.82 11.29
C ALA A 314 -16.17 -8.15 11.15
N PRO A 315 -16.41 -9.14 12.02
CA PRO A 315 -15.86 -10.48 11.84
C PRO A 315 -16.22 -11.03 10.45
N PRO A 316 -15.28 -11.70 9.76
CA PRO A 316 -15.54 -12.23 8.42
C PRO A 316 -16.56 -13.35 8.45
N GLU A 317 -17.34 -13.46 7.36
CA GLU A 317 -18.16 -14.65 7.11
C GLU A 317 -17.25 -15.87 6.96
N PRO A 318 -17.73 -17.06 7.38
CA PRO A 318 -16.97 -18.29 7.23
C PRO A 318 -16.60 -18.58 5.77
N ILE A 319 -15.33 -18.88 5.53
CA ILE A 319 -14.81 -19.26 4.21
C ILE A 319 -14.38 -20.73 4.20
N ASP A 320 -14.68 -21.45 3.12
CA ASP A 320 -14.07 -22.75 2.85
C ASP A 320 -12.62 -22.54 2.40
N GLU A 321 -11.69 -22.59 3.36
CA GLU A 321 -10.27 -22.31 3.14
C GLU A 321 -9.62 -23.29 2.17
N ASP A 322 -9.95 -24.59 2.26
CA ASP A 322 -9.38 -25.62 1.39
C ASP A 322 -9.77 -25.32 -0.07
N ARG A 323 -11.05 -25.01 -0.29
CA ARG A 323 -11.56 -24.65 -1.63
C ARG A 323 -10.95 -23.34 -2.14
N ALA A 324 -10.83 -22.32 -1.31
CA ALA A 324 -10.20 -21.07 -1.67
C ALA A 324 -8.74 -21.27 -2.10
N LEU A 325 -7.97 -22.08 -1.35
CA LEU A 325 -6.56 -22.34 -1.66
C LEU A 325 -6.37 -23.22 -2.91
N GLU A 326 -7.29 -24.15 -3.22
CA GLU A 326 -7.30 -24.86 -4.50
C GLU A 326 -7.46 -23.92 -5.70
N ILE A 327 -8.33 -22.91 -5.58
CA ILE A 327 -8.51 -21.88 -6.62
C ILE A 327 -7.27 -21.01 -6.72
N VAL A 328 -6.69 -20.59 -5.59
CA VAL A 328 -5.43 -19.84 -5.54
C VAL A 328 -4.34 -20.59 -6.28
N ASP A 329 -4.10 -21.86 -5.99
CA ASP A 329 -3.04 -22.66 -6.61
C ASP A 329 -3.21 -22.73 -8.12
N ARG A 330 -4.42 -23.02 -8.58
CA ARG A 330 -4.72 -23.17 -10.01
C ARG A 330 -4.58 -21.83 -10.77
N THR A 331 -5.15 -20.77 -10.24
CA THR A 331 -5.12 -19.46 -10.90
C THR A 331 -3.74 -18.82 -10.84
N ALA A 332 -2.99 -18.99 -9.75
CA ALA A 332 -1.62 -18.54 -9.64
C ALA A 332 -0.66 -19.28 -10.60
N ALA A 333 -0.83 -20.59 -10.77
CA ALA A 333 -0.05 -21.33 -11.74
C ALA A 333 -0.30 -20.84 -13.19
N ALA A 334 -1.58 -20.66 -13.54
CA ALA A 334 -1.96 -20.13 -14.86
C ALA A 334 -1.49 -18.67 -15.08
N TYR A 335 -1.46 -17.86 -14.02
CA TYR A 335 -0.89 -16.51 -14.04
C TYR A 335 0.62 -16.56 -14.27
N ALA A 336 1.35 -17.40 -13.55
CA ALA A 336 2.80 -17.53 -13.68
C ALA A 336 3.20 -17.95 -15.10
N ASP A 337 2.50 -18.94 -15.70
CA ASP A 337 2.72 -19.35 -17.09
C ASP A 337 2.61 -18.19 -18.09
N GLN A 338 1.64 -17.29 -17.88
CA GLN A 338 1.48 -16.11 -18.74
C GLN A 338 2.54 -15.03 -18.45
N VAL A 339 2.91 -14.83 -17.18
CA VAL A 339 3.94 -13.87 -16.79
C VAL A 339 5.30 -14.25 -17.35
N ASP A 340 5.66 -15.52 -17.37
CA ASP A 340 6.92 -16.00 -17.95
C ASP A 340 7.06 -15.60 -19.43
N VAL A 341 5.95 -15.62 -20.16
CA VAL A 341 5.92 -15.17 -21.57
C VAL A 341 6.07 -13.66 -21.70
N ILE A 342 5.33 -12.88 -20.89
CA ILE A 342 5.25 -11.42 -21.07
C ILE A 342 6.38 -10.64 -20.38
N ALA A 343 7.08 -11.22 -19.40
CA ALA A 343 8.07 -10.51 -18.56
C ALA A 343 9.13 -9.74 -19.38
N PRO A 344 9.74 -10.29 -20.46
CA PRO A 344 10.72 -9.52 -21.24
C PRO A 344 10.13 -8.25 -21.86
N THR A 345 8.88 -8.31 -22.36
CA THR A 345 8.21 -7.18 -22.98
C THR A 345 7.76 -6.18 -21.92
N VAL A 346 7.23 -6.63 -20.79
CA VAL A 346 6.86 -5.78 -19.64
C VAL A 346 8.06 -5.01 -19.11
N ASN A 347 9.22 -5.66 -18.97
CA ASN A 347 10.46 -5.02 -18.54
C ASN A 347 10.91 -3.92 -19.51
N ARG A 348 10.74 -4.11 -20.83
CA ARG A 348 11.02 -3.07 -21.83
C ARG A 348 10.03 -1.91 -21.75
N LEU A 349 8.74 -2.20 -21.62
CA LEU A 349 7.69 -1.19 -21.50
C LEU A 349 7.82 -0.36 -20.21
N SER A 350 8.22 -0.98 -19.11
CA SER A 350 8.37 -0.31 -17.82
C SER A 350 9.39 0.84 -17.84
N ALA A 351 10.38 0.79 -18.72
CA ALA A 351 11.34 1.88 -18.92
C ALA A 351 10.70 3.17 -19.48
N TYR A 352 9.50 3.09 -20.04
CA TYR A 352 8.76 4.23 -20.56
C TYR A 352 7.67 4.75 -19.60
N VAL A 353 7.41 4.01 -18.51
CA VAL A 353 6.46 4.44 -17.47
C VAL A 353 7.06 5.63 -16.72
N PRO A 354 6.33 6.75 -16.58
CA PRO A 354 6.86 7.92 -15.91
C PRO A 354 7.02 7.69 -14.41
N ASP A 355 8.14 8.12 -13.86
CA ASP A 355 8.29 8.26 -12.42
C ASP A 355 7.35 9.37 -11.91
N ARG A 356 6.81 9.18 -10.71
CA ARG A 356 5.92 10.15 -10.05
C ARG A 356 6.44 10.61 -8.70
N ARG A 357 7.39 9.86 -8.15
CA ARG A 357 8.04 10.16 -6.87
C ARG A 357 9.53 9.80 -6.96
N ALA A 358 10.37 10.62 -6.37
CA ALA A 358 11.79 10.31 -6.25
C ALA A 358 11.98 9.04 -5.42
N ARG A 359 12.83 8.14 -5.91
CA ARG A 359 13.17 6.89 -5.24
C ARG A 359 14.67 6.64 -5.33
N LYS A 360 15.21 5.89 -4.36
CA LYS A 360 16.61 5.48 -4.39
C LYS A 360 16.86 4.55 -5.58
N LEU A 361 17.96 4.78 -6.30
CA LEU A 361 18.36 4.01 -7.48
C LEU A 361 18.60 2.52 -7.18
N HIS A 362 18.83 2.17 -5.91
CA HIS A 362 19.27 0.85 -5.49
C HIS A 362 18.15 -0.08 -5.00
N VAL A 363 16.92 0.39 -4.96
CA VAL A 363 15.77 -0.43 -4.56
C VAL A 363 15.48 -1.44 -5.66
N GLY A 364 15.76 -2.69 -5.40
CA GLY A 364 15.73 -3.79 -6.38
C GLY A 364 17.10 -4.39 -6.68
N LEU A 365 18.22 -3.67 -6.40
CA LEU A 365 19.56 -4.24 -6.53
C LEU A 365 20.00 -5.04 -5.29
N PHE A 366 19.37 -4.86 -4.12
CA PHE A 366 19.87 -5.39 -2.85
C PHE A 366 18.80 -6.06 -1.96
N GLY A 367 17.64 -6.45 -2.47
CA GLY A 367 16.70 -7.15 -1.62
C GLY A 367 15.27 -7.32 -2.12
N TYR A 368 14.88 -6.65 -3.16
CA TYR A 368 13.55 -6.76 -3.73
C TYR A 368 13.59 -7.28 -5.17
N SER A 369 14.06 -8.50 -5.37
CA SER A 369 13.73 -9.18 -6.60
C SER A 369 12.31 -9.70 -6.46
N ARG A 370 11.37 -9.08 -7.14
CA ARG A 370 10.06 -9.64 -7.38
C ARG A 370 10.22 -10.61 -8.52
N GLU A 371 10.26 -11.88 -8.18
CA GLU A 371 10.45 -12.95 -9.13
C GLU A 371 9.12 -13.72 -9.24
N VAL A 372 8.59 -13.80 -10.45
CA VAL A 372 7.59 -14.79 -10.80
C VAL A 372 8.29 -15.80 -11.68
N GLY A 373 8.44 -17.03 -11.22
CA GLY A 373 9.29 -18.03 -11.88
C GLY A 373 10.77 -17.61 -11.86
N GLU A 374 11.42 -17.57 -13.04
CA GLU A 374 12.82 -17.15 -13.22
C GLU A 374 12.96 -15.66 -13.64
N ASN A 375 11.85 -14.91 -13.70
CA ASN A 375 11.82 -13.55 -14.25
C ASN A 375 11.73 -12.48 -13.17
N ALA A 376 12.66 -11.54 -13.17
CA ALA A 376 12.54 -10.31 -12.41
C ALA A 376 11.50 -9.40 -13.08
N LEU A 377 10.58 -8.84 -12.27
CA LEU A 377 9.52 -7.94 -12.72
C LEU A 377 9.72 -6.52 -12.16
N PRO A 378 9.19 -5.49 -12.84
CA PRO A 378 9.09 -4.17 -12.23
C PRO A 378 8.13 -4.21 -11.03
N ARG A 379 8.20 -3.20 -10.16
CA ARG A 379 7.26 -3.06 -9.03
C ARG A 379 5.82 -3.03 -9.52
N ALA A 380 4.86 -3.37 -8.64
CA ALA A 380 3.45 -3.53 -8.98
C ALA A 380 2.85 -2.38 -9.81
N ILE A 381 3.20 -1.11 -9.51
CA ILE A 381 2.75 0.06 -10.28
C ILE A 381 3.33 0.03 -11.70
N GLY A 382 4.64 -0.17 -11.84
CA GLY A 382 5.31 -0.24 -13.15
C GLY A 382 4.82 -1.41 -14.00
N TYR A 383 4.65 -2.58 -13.39
CA TYR A 383 4.06 -3.76 -14.01
C TYR A 383 2.65 -3.50 -14.53
N THR A 384 1.78 -2.99 -13.67
CA THR A 384 0.39 -2.69 -14.00
C THR A 384 0.31 -1.63 -15.11
N ALA A 385 1.10 -0.54 -15.00
CA ALA A 385 1.15 0.52 -15.99
C ALA A 385 1.61 0.02 -17.36
N SER A 386 2.62 -0.86 -17.40
CA SER A 386 3.15 -1.45 -18.64
C SER A 386 2.10 -2.26 -19.39
N LEU A 387 1.35 -3.07 -18.66
CA LEU A 387 0.30 -3.91 -19.26
C LEU A 387 -0.90 -3.08 -19.72
N TYR A 388 -1.38 -2.14 -18.93
CA TYR A 388 -2.43 -1.21 -19.37
C TYR A 388 -1.99 -0.34 -20.55
N ALA A 389 -0.70 -0.06 -20.70
CA ALA A 389 -0.18 0.74 -21.82
C ALA A 389 -0.42 0.09 -23.18
N VAL A 390 -0.43 -1.23 -23.23
CA VAL A 390 -0.73 -2.01 -24.45
C VAL A 390 -2.14 -2.59 -24.47
N GLY A 391 -2.99 -2.22 -23.50
CA GLY A 391 -4.38 -2.68 -23.43
C GLY A 391 -4.54 -4.13 -22.95
N CYS A 392 -3.63 -4.61 -22.11
CA CYS A 392 -3.72 -5.90 -21.45
C CYS A 392 -3.94 -5.71 -19.94
N PRO A 393 -5.17 -5.53 -19.44
CA PRO A 393 -5.40 -5.42 -18.01
C PRO A 393 -4.91 -6.66 -17.27
N PRO A 394 -3.98 -6.52 -16.29
CA PRO A 394 -3.40 -7.70 -15.63
C PRO A 394 -4.42 -8.49 -14.79
N THR A 395 -5.58 -7.93 -14.49
CA THR A 395 -6.71 -8.64 -13.85
C THR A 395 -7.21 -9.84 -14.68
N LEU A 396 -7.00 -9.82 -16.01
CA LEU A 396 -7.37 -10.92 -16.91
C LEU A 396 -6.41 -12.11 -16.81
N LEU A 397 -5.16 -11.87 -16.38
CA LEU A 397 -4.13 -12.91 -16.34
C LEU A 397 -4.44 -13.94 -15.26
N GLY A 398 -4.32 -15.22 -15.62
CA GLY A 398 -4.63 -16.36 -14.75
C GLY A 398 -6.12 -16.67 -14.61
N ALA A 399 -7.02 -15.71 -14.87
CA ALA A 399 -8.45 -15.87 -14.64
C ALA A 399 -9.13 -16.86 -15.62
N HIS A 400 -8.51 -17.18 -16.75
CA HIS A 400 -8.99 -18.22 -17.68
C HIS A 400 -8.97 -19.64 -17.08
N ALA A 401 -8.27 -19.85 -15.97
CA ALA A 401 -8.21 -21.13 -15.28
C ALA A 401 -9.40 -21.36 -14.30
N LEU A 402 -10.27 -20.36 -14.14
CA LEU A 402 -11.49 -20.51 -13.35
C LEU A 402 -12.45 -21.49 -14.03
N THR A 403 -12.98 -22.42 -13.24
CA THR A 403 -14.07 -23.32 -13.67
C THR A 403 -15.42 -22.72 -13.27
N ASP A 404 -16.53 -23.27 -13.78
CA ASP A 404 -17.89 -22.83 -13.43
C ASP A 404 -18.14 -22.96 -11.91
N ASP A 405 -17.60 -24.00 -11.26
CA ASP A 405 -17.69 -24.19 -9.82
C ASP A 405 -16.90 -23.13 -9.06
N ASP A 406 -15.76 -22.66 -9.60
CA ASP A 406 -14.98 -21.57 -9.00
C ASP A 406 -15.68 -20.23 -9.12
N VAL A 407 -16.32 -19.98 -10.26
CA VAL A 407 -17.17 -18.80 -10.47
C VAL A 407 -18.28 -18.76 -9.44
N THR A 408 -18.98 -19.87 -9.23
CA THR A 408 -20.03 -19.99 -8.21
C THR A 408 -19.46 -19.77 -6.78
N PHE A 409 -18.28 -20.27 -6.48
CA PHE A 409 -17.60 -20.03 -5.20
C PHE A 409 -17.27 -18.56 -5.00
N LEU A 410 -16.72 -17.90 -6.03
CA LEU A 410 -16.38 -16.47 -5.97
C LEU A 410 -17.62 -15.57 -5.86
N GLU A 411 -18.74 -15.92 -6.51
CA GLU A 411 -20.02 -15.20 -6.36
C GLU A 411 -20.49 -15.20 -4.90
N GLY A 412 -20.26 -16.30 -4.17
CA GLY A 412 -20.62 -16.41 -2.75
C GLY A 412 -19.61 -15.82 -1.78
N THR A 413 -18.30 -15.86 -2.12
CA THR A 413 -17.22 -15.53 -1.18
C THR A 413 -16.65 -14.15 -1.41
N PHE A 414 -16.46 -13.74 -2.68
CA PHE A 414 -15.88 -12.46 -3.07
C PHE A 414 -16.49 -11.94 -4.39
N PRO A 415 -17.76 -11.56 -4.40
CA PRO A 415 -18.45 -11.07 -5.61
C PRO A 415 -17.81 -9.82 -6.21
N ALA A 416 -17.07 -9.04 -5.43
CA ALA A 416 -16.34 -7.87 -5.90
C ALA A 416 -15.29 -8.19 -6.99
N PHE A 417 -14.83 -9.45 -7.09
CA PHE A 417 -13.96 -9.88 -8.19
C PHE A 417 -14.59 -9.58 -9.57
N PHE A 418 -15.88 -9.81 -9.74
CA PHE A 418 -16.56 -9.55 -11.02
C PHE A 418 -16.65 -8.06 -11.33
N ASP A 419 -16.73 -7.20 -10.32
CA ASP A 419 -16.65 -5.75 -10.51
C ASP A 419 -15.23 -5.32 -10.90
N HIS A 420 -14.20 -5.88 -10.24
CA HIS A 420 -12.80 -5.64 -10.62
C HIS A 420 -12.54 -6.10 -12.06
N LEU A 421 -13.04 -7.25 -12.42
CA LEU A 421 -12.93 -7.80 -13.78
C LEU A 421 -13.62 -6.92 -14.81
N ARG A 422 -14.86 -6.47 -14.53
CA ARG A 422 -15.63 -5.58 -15.41
C ARG A 422 -14.93 -4.25 -15.63
N ASP A 423 -14.43 -3.62 -14.56
CA ASP A 423 -13.75 -2.33 -14.65
C ASP A 423 -12.42 -2.46 -15.39
N ALA A 424 -11.68 -3.56 -15.21
CA ALA A 424 -10.46 -3.85 -15.94
C ALA A 424 -10.74 -4.09 -17.44
N ALA A 425 -11.74 -4.90 -17.74
CA ALA A 425 -12.08 -5.35 -19.09
C ALA A 425 -12.45 -4.20 -20.06
N ARG A 426 -12.93 -3.06 -19.52
CA ARG A 426 -13.17 -1.83 -20.31
C ARG A 426 -11.94 -1.37 -21.08
N TYR A 427 -10.76 -1.67 -20.58
CA TYR A 427 -9.48 -1.23 -21.11
C TYR A 427 -8.76 -2.30 -21.95
N TYR A 428 -9.44 -3.43 -22.21
CA TYR A 428 -8.88 -4.47 -23.05
C TYR A 428 -8.79 -4.06 -24.52
N ASN A 429 -7.61 -4.26 -25.10
CA ASN A 429 -7.35 -4.12 -26.52
C ASN A 429 -6.83 -5.46 -27.08
N PRO A 430 -7.54 -6.15 -27.97
CA PRO A 430 -7.10 -7.43 -28.51
C PRO A 430 -5.72 -7.42 -29.16
N ARG A 431 -5.23 -6.26 -29.62
CA ARG A 431 -3.88 -6.13 -30.20
C ARG A 431 -2.77 -6.34 -29.19
N CYS A 432 -3.06 -6.31 -27.88
CA CYS A 432 -2.03 -6.60 -26.87
C CYS A 432 -1.42 -7.99 -27.04
N THR A 433 -2.15 -8.95 -27.60
CA THR A 433 -1.66 -10.32 -27.83
C THR A 433 -0.51 -10.36 -28.83
N ASP A 434 -0.48 -9.45 -29.80
CA ASP A 434 0.57 -9.38 -30.83
C ASP A 434 1.92 -8.93 -30.21
N VAL A 435 1.84 -8.03 -29.21
CA VAL A 435 3.01 -7.45 -28.54
C VAL A 435 3.53 -8.34 -27.41
N LEU A 436 2.59 -9.01 -26.69
CA LEU A 436 2.89 -9.80 -25.50
C LEU A 436 3.09 -11.30 -25.79
N ASP A 437 2.86 -11.73 -27.03
CA ASP A 437 2.90 -13.15 -27.46
C ASP A 437 1.99 -14.06 -26.60
N LEU A 438 0.80 -13.56 -26.28
CA LEU A 438 -0.19 -14.29 -25.49
C LEU A 438 -1.28 -14.90 -26.37
N GLU A 439 -1.77 -16.06 -25.97
CA GLU A 439 -2.94 -16.67 -26.59
C GLU A 439 -4.19 -15.84 -26.30
N ARG A 440 -4.81 -15.29 -27.35
CA ARG A 440 -5.99 -14.42 -27.24
C ARG A 440 -7.13 -15.06 -26.44
N ALA A 441 -7.41 -16.34 -26.68
CA ALA A 441 -8.47 -17.06 -25.98
C ALA A 441 -8.32 -17.04 -24.46
N ARG A 442 -7.07 -17.09 -23.93
CA ARG A 442 -6.84 -17.03 -22.48
C ARG A 442 -7.16 -15.67 -21.86
N LEU A 443 -7.12 -14.59 -22.66
CA LEU A 443 -7.53 -13.26 -22.20
C LEU A 443 -9.02 -13.01 -22.41
N GLU A 444 -9.64 -13.63 -23.43
CA GLU A 444 -11.04 -13.41 -23.76
C GLU A 444 -11.99 -14.29 -22.95
N THR A 445 -11.58 -15.48 -22.51
CA THR A 445 -12.40 -16.35 -21.65
C THR A 445 -12.92 -15.62 -20.38
N PRO A 446 -12.09 -14.89 -19.60
CA PRO A 446 -12.61 -14.16 -18.46
C PRO A 446 -13.59 -13.05 -18.80
N LEU A 447 -13.54 -12.49 -20.02
CA LEU A 447 -14.45 -11.43 -20.45
C LEU A 447 -15.89 -11.94 -20.61
N GLU A 448 -16.08 -13.24 -20.83
CA GLU A 448 -17.40 -13.86 -20.93
C GLU A 448 -18.17 -13.85 -19.58
N LEU A 449 -17.45 -13.65 -18.48
CA LEU A 449 -18.03 -13.60 -17.12
C LEU A 449 -18.69 -12.24 -16.78
N VAL A 450 -18.47 -11.22 -17.61
CA VAL A 450 -18.93 -9.85 -17.31
C VAL A 450 -19.41 -9.12 -18.56
N ASP A 451 -20.46 -8.31 -18.40
CA ASP A 451 -20.87 -7.37 -19.45
C ASP A 451 -19.98 -6.12 -19.41
N VAL A 452 -19.35 -5.80 -20.54
CA VAL A 452 -18.36 -4.72 -20.64
C VAL A 452 -18.68 -3.79 -21.79
N GLU A 453 -18.70 -2.49 -21.50
CA GLU A 453 -18.67 -1.43 -22.51
C GLU A 453 -17.20 -0.99 -22.68
N PRO A 454 -16.55 -1.26 -23.83
CA PRO A 454 -15.16 -0.89 -24.07
C PRO A 454 -14.95 0.63 -24.04
N ASP A 455 -13.79 1.07 -23.53
CA ASP A 455 -13.37 2.46 -23.61
C ASP A 455 -12.59 2.70 -24.92
N ASP A 456 -13.29 3.21 -25.96
CA ASP A 456 -12.71 3.44 -27.28
C ASP A 456 -11.52 4.43 -27.23
N GLY A 457 -11.60 5.48 -26.41
CA GLY A 457 -10.50 6.45 -26.29
C GLY A 457 -9.26 5.84 -25.63
N HIS A 458 -9.43 4.85 -24.74
CA HIS A 458 -8.31 4.08 -24.22
C HIS A 458 -7.74 3.14 -25.27
N ARG A 459 -8.61 2.48 -26.06
CA ARG A 459 -8.18 1.60 -27.15
C ARG A 459 -7.34 2.36 -28.19
N GLU A 460 -7.77 3.57 -28.60
CA GLU A 460 -6.98 4.42 -29.50
C GLU A 460 -5.60 4.75 -28.90
N ALA A 461 -5.54 5.08 -27.60
CA ALA A 461 -4.27 5.37 -26.94
C ALA A 461 -3.33 4.17 -26.93
N THR A 462 -3.87 2.97 -26.69
CA THR A 462 -3.07 1.73 -26.68
C THR A 462 -2.64 1.30 -28.07
N ASP A 463 -3.45 1.51 -29.10
CA ASP A 463 -3.07 1.28 -30.50
C ASP A 463 -1.87 2.14 -30.89
N GLU A 464 -1.86 3.43 -30.51
CA GLU A 464 -0.71 4.30 -30.77
C GLU A 464 0.54 3.86 -30.01
N VAL A 465 0.40 3.38 -28.76
CA VAL A 465 1.53 2.83 -27.99
C VAL A 465 2.10 1.60 -28.67
N ILE A 466 1.26 0.66 -29.07
CA ILE A 466 1.67 -0.57 -29.78
C ILE A 466 2.43 -0.21 -31.05
N ASP A 467 1.85 0.64 -31.91
CA ASP A 467 2.49 1.06 -33.16
C ASP A 467 3.80 1.82 -32.95
N ALA A 468 3.88 2.66 -31.92
CA ALA A 468 5.11 3.39 -31.55
C ALA A 468 6.19 2.46 -31.01
N PHE A 469 5.80 1.52 -30.16
CA PHE A 469 6.71 0.54 -29.56
C PHE A 469 7.35 -0.35 -30.62
N ASP A 470 6.58 -0.81 -31.60
CA ASP A 470 7.08 -1.60 -32.74
C ASP A 470 8.07 -0.82 -33.63
N ARG A 471 7.84 0.50 -33.77
CA ARG A 471 8.77 1.39 -34.52
C ARG A 471 9.98 1.87 -33.71
N GLY A 472 10.01 1.62 -32.40
CA GLY A 472 11.04 2.13 -31.51
C GLY A 472 10.95 3.66 -31.28
N ASP A 473 9.76 4.26 -31.40
CA ASP A 473 9.51 5.67 -31.13
C ASP A 473 9.22 5.90 -29.62
N GLU A 474 10.28 6.10 -28.85
CA GLU A 474 10.21 6.21 -27.39
C GLU A 474 9.34 7.38 -26.90
N GLU A 475 9.39 8.54 -27.60
CA GLU A 475 8.61 9.71 -27.20
C GLU A 475 7.12 9.49 -27.40
N ALA A 476 6.73 8.87 -28.52
CA ALA A 476 5.36 8.51 -28.79
C ALA A 476 4.84 7.44 -27.80
N VAL A 477 5.67 6.45 -27.41
CA VAL A 477 5.33 5.47 -26.36
C VAL A 477 5.05 6.18 -25.05
N ARG A 478 5.95 7.02 -24.55
CA ARG A 478 5.78 7.78 -23.31
C ARG A 478 4.52 8.67 -23.34
N SER A 479 4.27 9.33 -24.46
CA SER A 479 3.10 10.18 -24.64
C SER A 479 1.79 9.37 -24.60
N GLY A 480 1.73 8.23 -25.28
CA GLY A 480 0.59 7.33 -25.28
C GLY A 480 0.28 6.75 -23.91
N ILE A 481 1.33 6.30 -23.16
CA ILE A 481 1.20 5.82 -21.78
C ILE A 481 0.54 6.89 -20.89
N ARG A 482 1.03 8.14 -20.94
CA ARG A 482 0.46 9.25 -20.17
C ARG A 482 -0.99 9.54 -20.55
N ARG A 483 -1.34 9.47 -21.85
CA ARG A 483 -2.71 9.70 -22.31
C ARG A 483 -3.65 8.60 -21.83
N GLY A 484 -3.27 7.33 -21.98
CA GLY A 484 -4.04 6.19 -21.47
C GLY A 484 -4.24 6.24 -19.96
N ALA A 485 -3.17 6.58 -19.20
CA ALA A 485 -3.23 6.72 -17.75
C ALA A 485 -4.22 7.82 -17.30
N ARG A 486 -4.19 9.00 -17.92
CA ARG A 486 -5.14 10.08 -17.63
C ARG A 486 -6.59 9.67 -17.92
N ARG A 487 -6.81 8.86 -18.97
CA ARG A 487 -8.12 8.35 -19.33
C ARG A 487 -8.68 7.42 -18.26
N ARG A 488 -7.83 6.56 -17.70
CA ARG A 488 -8.20 5.60 -16.64
C ARG A 488 -8.26 6.24 -15.26
N ARG A 489 -7.65 7.42 -15.05
CA ARG A 489 -7.43 8.08 -13.74
C ARG A 489 -6.55 7.25 -12.80
N PHE A 490 -5.60 6.52 -13.33
CA PHE A 490 -4.49 5.89 -12.62
C PHE A 490 -3.36 5.56 -13.59
N LEU A 491 -2.14 5.54 -13.11
CA LEU A 491 -0.98 5.14 -13.89
C LEU A 491 -0.88 3.61 -13.93
N GLY A 492 -0.90 2.97 -12.73
CA GLY A 492 -0.78 1.54 -12.62
C GLY A 492 -1.07 0.99 -11.24
#